data_f0e37713d3e818f4f416881a5dc93054
#
_entry.id   f0e37713d3e818f4f416881a5dc93054
#
_cell.length_a   1.000
_cell.length_b   1.000
_cell.length_c   1.000
_cell.angle_alpha   90.00
_cell.angle_beta   90.00
_cell.angle_gamma   90.00
#
_symmetry.space_group_name_H-M   'P 1'
#
loop_
_entity.id
_entity.type
_entity.pdbx_description
1 polymer ?
#
loop_
_entity_poly.entity_id
_entity_poly.type
_entity_poly.pdbx_seq_one_letter_code
_entity_poly.pdbx_strand_id
1 'polypeptide(L)'
;MIRKIGLAALLLAMGCLCAHAADISGKWKGKFITPVGVNNYVYNFQVNGNVLTGTTLSSDTGPSVVQNGKINGDDLSFTEPAHYNGNPITVTYTGKVMGDKIKLVRTFGPFPPDTFVITRSN
;
A
#
# COMPACT_ATOMS: atom_id res chain seq x y z
N MET A 1 30.55 -13.72 -33.31
CA MET A 1 30.55 -14.52 -32.09
C MET A 1 30.37 -13.69 -30.88
N ILE A 2 31.24 -12.77 -30.64
CA ILE A 2 31.16 -11.88 -29.49
C ILE A 2 29.87 -11.06 -29.55
N ARG A 3 29.40 -10.79 -30.71
CA ARG A 3 28.13 -10.10 -30.89
C ARG A 3 26.97 -10.78 -30.21
N LYS A 4 26.96 -12.10 -30.23
CA LYS A 4 25.89 -12.86 -29.61
C LYS A 4 25.84 -12.62 -28.12
N ILE A 5 26.99 -12.53 -27.50
CA ILE A 5 27.08 -12.27 -26.07
C ILE A 5 26.55 -10.88 -25.78
N GLY A 6 26.95 -9.91 -26.60
CA GLY A 6 26.46 -8.57 -26.42
C GLY A 6 24.95 -8.47 -26.56
N LEU A 7 24.40 -9.23 -27.51
CA LEU A 7 22.97 -9.25 -27.70
C LEU A 7 22.25 -9.85 -26.48
N ALA A 8 22.78 -10.91 -25.92
CA ALA A 8 22.20 -11.50 -24.73
C ALA A 8 22.22 -10.52 -23.56
N ALA A 9 23.33 -9.80 -23.40
CA ALA A 9 23.42 -8.80 -22.35
C ALA A 9 22.40 -7.70 -22.55
N LEU A 10 22.17 -7.33 -23.78
CA LEU A 10 21.15 -6.31 -24.06
C LEU A 10 19.76 -6.78 -23.66
N LEU A 11 19.43 -8.03 -23.94
CA LEU A 11 18.15 -8.59 -23.55
C LEU A 11 17.99 -8.61 -22.03
N LEU A 12 19.06 -8.92 -21.32
CA LEU A 12 19.01 -8.86 -19.86
C LEU A 12 18.76 -7.45 -19.36
N ALA A 13 19.39 -6.48 -19.99
CA ALA A 13 19.17 -5.09 -19.62
C ALA A 13 17.71 -4.69 -19.82
N MET A 14 17.09 -5.17 -20.89
CA MET A 14 15.68 -4.90 -21.11
C MET A 14 14.81 -5.56 -20.02
N GLY A 15 15.17 -6.75 -19.61
CA GLY A 15 14.49 -7.39 -18.50
C GLY A 15 14.57 -6.58 -17.21
N CYS A 16 15.67 -5.87 -17.00
CA CYS A 16 15.83 -5.02 -15.83
C CYS A 16 14.98 -3.75 -15.88
N LEU A 17 14.38 -3.44 -17.01
CA LEU A 17 13.47 -2.30 -17.12
C LEU A 17 12.09 -2.59 -16.57
N CYS A 18 11.79 -3.85 -16.26
CA CYS A 18 10.55 -4.18 -15.58
C CYS A 18 10.51 -3.49 -14.24
N ALA A 19 9.36 -2.92 -13.90
CA ALA A 19 9.21 -2.21 -12.65
C ALA A 19 9.40 -3.16 -11.48
N HIS A 20 10.25 -2.76 -10.55
CA HIS A 20 10.38 -3.44 -9.27
C HIS A 20 9.42 -2.79 -8.29
N ALA A 21 8.81 -3.60 -7.44
CA ALA A 21 8.00 -3.07 -6.37
C ALA A 21 8.87 -2.24 -5.44
N ALA A 22 8.36 -1.08 -5.02
CA ALA A 22 9.02 -0.29 -4.00
C ALA A 22 9.05 -1.06 -2.69
N ASP A 23 10.13 -0.95 -1.95
CA ASP A 23 10.25 -1.63 -0.67
C ASP A 23 9.65 -0.74 0.42
N ILE A 24 8.38 -0.96 0.68
CA ILE A 24 7.68 -0.25 1.73
C ILE A 24 7.52 -1.09 2.99
N SER A 25 8.28 -2.18 3.11
CA SER A 25 8.24 -3.01 4.31
C SER A 25 8.58 -2.17 5.52
N GLY A 26 7.81 -2.33 6.59
CA GLY A 26 8.00 -1.60 7.83
C GLY A 26 6.72 -0.91 8.29
N LYS A 27 6.90 0.00 9.23
CA LYS A 27 5.80 0.68 9.89
C LYS A 27 5.58 2.06 9.29
N TRP A 28 4.30 2.38 9.08
CA TRP A 28 3.86 3.66 8.52
C TRP A 28 2.76 4.21 9.40
N LYS A 29 2.68 5.53 9.50
CA LYS A 29 1.68 6.23 10.30
C LYS A 29 0.92 7.23 9.46
N GLY A 30 -0.36 7.33 9.73
CA GLY A 30 -1.21 8.35 9.14
C GLY A 30 -2.35 8.69 10.06
N LYS A 31 -3.08 9.74 9.71
CA LYS A 31 -4.24 10.13 10.49
C LYS A 31 -5.31 10.70 9.58
N PHE A 32 -6.54 10.44 9.96
CA PHE A 32 -7.71 11.02 9.32
C PHE A 32 -8.32 12.02 10.28
N ILE A 33 -8.70 13.16 9.76
CA ILE A 33 -9.45 14.14 10.53
C ILE A 33 -10.92 13.91 10.17
N THR A 34 -11.69 13.56 11.17
CA THR A 34 -13.13 13.31 11.01
C THR A 34 -13.91 14.35 11.80
N PRO A 35 -15.21 14.51 11.53
CA PRO A 35 -16.04 15.44 12.30
C PRO A 35 -16.08 15.15 13.80
N VAL A 36 -15.79 13.92 14.19
CA VAL A 36 -15.85 13.50 15.59
C VAL A 36 -14.47 13.32 16.21
N GLY A 37 -13.41 13.70 15.52
CA GLY A 37 -12.06 13.63 16.09
C GLY A 37 -11.04 13.11 15.08
N VAL A 38 -9.86 12.81 15.62
CA VAL A 38 -8.73 12.32 14.82
C VAL A 38 -8.64 10.83 14.98
N ASN A 39 -8.60 10.11 13.85
CA ASN A 39 -8.37 8.68 13.82
C ASN A 39 -6.92 8.44 13.39
N ASN A 40 -6.13 7.86 14.29
CA ASN A 40 -4.74 7.54 13.99
C ASN A 40 -4.64 6.11 13.48
N TYR A 41 -3.87 5.95 12.40
CA TYR A 41 -3.65 4.65 11.78
C TYR A 41 -2.18 4.29 11.78
N VAL A 42 -1.91 3.03 12.03
CA VAL A 42 -0.58 2.44 11.86
C VAL A 42 -0.72 1.29 10.87
N TYR A 43 0.13 1.29 9.87
CA TYR A 43 0.21 0.22 8.88
C TYR A 43 1.56 -0.45 9.02
N ASN A 44 1.55 -1.76 9.17
CA ASN A 44 2.77 -2.56 9.10
C ASN A 44 2.72 -3.35 7.80
N PHE A 45 3.55 -2.94 6.84
CA PHE A 45 3.59 -3.57 5.53
C PHE A 45 4.74 -4.52 5.40
N GLN A 46 4.53 -5.54 4.58
CA GLN A 46 5.57 -6.44 4.14
C GLN A 46 5.41 -6.68 2.65
N VAL A 47 6.49 -6.49 1.91
CA VAL A 47 6.53 -6.69 0.47
C VAL A 47 7.30 -7.96 0.17
N ASN A 48 6.68 -8.81 -0.62
CA ASN A 48 7.29 -10.06 -1.05
C ASN A 48 7.03 -10.21 -2.55
N GLY A 49 8.01 -9.81 -3.36
CA GLY A 49 7.78 -9.68 -4.80
C GLY A 49 6.78 -8.57 -5.07
N ASN A 50 5.69 -8.90 -5.72
CA ASN A 50 4.60 -7.96 -6.00
C ASN A 50 3.42 -8.14 -5.06
N VAL A 51 3.59 -8.90 -4.00
CA VAL A 51 2.54 -9.16 -3.02
C VAL A 51 2.76 -8.27 -1.81
N LEU A 52 1.71 -7.57 -1.42
CA LEU A 52 1.71 -6.71 -0.24
C LEU A 52 0.86 -7.36 0.83
N THR A 53 1.44 -7.56 2.00
CA THR A 53 0.74 -8.08 3.17
C THR A 53 0.97 -7.15 4.34
N GLY A 54 0.24 -7.38 5.41
CA GLY A 54 0.47 -6.62 6.61
C GLY A 54 -0.73 -6.55 7.52
N THR A 55 -0.58 -5.68 8.51
CA THR A 55 -1.61 -5.43 9.51
C THR A 55 -1.86 -3.94 9.60
N THR A 56 -3.03 -3.60 10.08
CA THR A 56 -3.41 -2.21 10.34
C THR A 56 -3.89 -2.08 11.77
N LEU A 57 -3.74 -0.88 12.32
CA LEU A 57 -4.25 -0.56 13.63
C LEU A 57 -4.86 0.83 13.58
N SER A 58 -6.13 0.90 13.87
CA SER A 58 -6.87 2.16 13.94
C SER A 58 -7.17 2.49 15.40
N SER A 59 -7.03 3.76 15.77
CA SER A 59 -7.40 4.19 17.12
C SER A 59 -8.91 4.07 17.38
N ASP A 60 -9.72 4.06 16.33
CA ASP A 60 -11.18 3.96 16.47
C ASP A 60 -11.67 2.52 16.43
N THR A 61 -11.15 1.72 15.50
CA THR A 61 -11.72 0.41 15.20
C THR A 61 -10.82 -0.75 15.59
N GLY A 62 -9.60 -0.47 16.05
CA GLY A 62 -8.67 -1.51 16.48
C GLY A 62 -7.92 -2.17 15.32
N PRO A 63 -7.44 -3.39 15.55
CA PRO A 63 -6.58 -4.07 14.57
C PRO A 63 -7.36 -4.66 13.42
N SER A 64 -6.73 -4.70 12.26
CA SER A 64 -7.23 -5.37 11.08
C SER A 64 -6.06 -5.87 10.23
N VAL A 65 -6.32 -6.33 9.03
CA VAL A 65 -5.32 -6.93 8.16
C VAL A 65 -5.39 -6.36 6.76
N VAL A 66 -4.26 -6.41 6.08
CA VAL A 66 -4.16 -6.10 4.65
C VAL A 66 -4.53 -7.35 3.88
N GLN A 67 -5.52 -7.23 2.99
CA GLN A 67 -5.96 -8.33 2.14
C GLN A 67 -5.84 -7.91 0.68
N ASN A 68 -5.63 -8.90 -0.19
CA ASN A 68 -5.55 -8.69 -1.64
C ASN A 68 -4.53 -7.62 -2.02
N GLY A 69 -3.43 -7.56 -1.27
CA GLY A 69 -2.43 -6.54 -1.46
C GLY A 69 -1.54 -6.81 -2.66
N LYS A 70 -1.35 -5.77 -3.45
CA LYS A 70 -0.49 -5.80 -4.63
C LYS A 70 0.34 -4.53 -4.65
N ILE A 71 1.56 -4.65 -5.15
CA ILE A 71 2.41 -3.51 -5.38
C ILE A 71 3.20 -3.75 -6.66
N ASN A 72 3.21 -2.75 -7.52
CA ASN A 72 3.92 -2.80 -8.80
C ASN A 72 4.59 -1.44 -9.01
N GLY A 73 5.92 -1.43 -9.00
CA GLY A 73 6.63 -0.16 -8.98
C GLY A 73 6.23 0.63 -7.75
N ASP A 74 5.71 1.83 -7.96
CA ASP A 74 5.26 2.71 -6.89
C ASP A 74 3.75 2.66 -6.65
N ASP A 75 3.04 1.84 -7.41
CA ASP A 75 1.58 1.75 -7.30
C ASP A 75 1.20 0.57 -6.41
N LEU A 76 0.30 0.81 -5.49
CA LEU A 76 -0.16 -0.24 -4.60
C LEU A 76 -1.67 -0.22 -4.47
N SER A 77 -2.23 -1.36 -4.10
CA SER A 77 -3.64 -1.49 -3.77
C SER A 77 -3.82 -2.61 -2.75
N PHE A 78 -4.80 -2.46 -1.91
CA PHE A 78 -5.18 -3.51 -0.98
C PHE A 78 -6.57 -3.25 -0.45
N THR A 79 -7.11 -4.23 0.24
CA THR A 79 -8.39 -4.11 0.93
C THR A 79 -8.20 -4.41 2.41
N GLU A 80 -9.14 -3.97 3.20
CA GLU A 80 -9.14 -4.12 4.64
C GLU A 80 -10.56 -4.44 5.09
N PRO A 81 -10.78 -5.53 5.84
CA PRO A 81 -12.10 -5.78 6.39
C PRO A 81 -12.41 -4.82 7.52
N ALA A 82 -13.65 -4.36 7.56
CA ALA A 82 -14.12 -3.43 8.58
C ALA A 82 -15.60 -3.66 8.84
N HIS A 83 -16.18 -2.87 9.72
CA HIS A 83 -17.62 -2.93 10.01
C HIS A 83 -18.19 -1.52 10.00
N TYR A 84 -19.41 -1.43 9.51
CA TYR A 84 -20.15 -0.18 9.54
C TYR A 84 -21.60 -0.49 9.98
N ASN A 85 -22.04 0.15 11.05
CA ASN A 85 -23.36 -0.12 11.65
C ASN A 85 -23.58 -1.61 11.93
N GLY A 86 -22.52 -2.29 12.40
CA GLY A 86 -22.58 -3.70 12.73
C GLY A 86 -22.47 -4.63 11.53
N ASN A 87 -22.44 -4.10 10.32
CA ASN A 87 -22.34 -4.91 9.10
C ASN A 87 -20.92 -4.94 8.58
N PRO A 88 -20.44 -6.11 8.10
CA PRO A 88 -19.12 -6.17 7.49
C PRO A 88 -19.07 -5.39 6.19
N ILE A 89 -18.01 -4.63 6.02
CA ILE A 89 -17.73 -3.92 4.79
C ILE A 89 -16.27 -4.15 4.40
N THR A 90 -15.96 -3.83 3.16
CA THR A 90 -14.60 -3.88 2.67
C THR A 90 -14.13 -2.46 2.40
N VAL A 91 -13.02 -2.09 3.03
CA VAL A 91 -12.36 -0.82 2.75
C VAL A 91 -11.37 -1.06 1.63
N THR A 92 -11.38 -0.22 0.62
CA THR A 92 -10.45 -0.33 -0.50
C THR A 92 -9.44 0.80 -0.47
N TYR A 93 -8.19 0.46 -0.80
CA TYR A 93 -7.11 1.41 -0.84
C TYR A 93 -6.40 1.34 -2.18
N THR A 94 -6.04 2.48 -2.71
CA THR A 94 -5.04 2.61 -3.75
C THR A 94 -3.99 3.59 -3.28
N GLY A 95 -2.75 3.43 -3.73
CA GLY A 95 -1.69 4.27 -3.23
C GLY A 95 -0.57 4.49 -4.22
N LYS A 96 0.20 5.53 -3.95
CA LYS A 96 1.38 5.90 -4.72
C LYS A 96 2.53 6.15 -3.74
N VAL A 97 3.61 5.41 -3.93
CA VAL A 97 4.79 5.56 -3.08
C VAL A 97 5.62 6.74 -3.58
N MET A 98 6.00 7.61 -2.65
CA MET A 98 6.80 8.79 -2.93
C MET A 98 7.90 8.90 -1.86
N GLY A 99 8.95 8.08 -2.01
CA GLY A 99 10.03 8.03 -1.03
C GLY A 99 9.54 7.53 0.33
N ASP A 100 9.67 8.38 1.35
CA ASP A 100 9.25 8.03 2.71
C ASP A 100 7.78 8.35 2.99
N LYS A 101 7.02 8.62 1.94
CA LYS A 101 5.60 8.93 2.04
C LYS A 101 4.82 8.05 1.08
N ILE A 102 3.60 7.73 1.44
CA ILE A 102 2.65 7.06 0.55
C ILE A 102 1.37 7.87 0.56
N LYS A 103 0.93 8.26 -0.63
CA LYS A 103 -0.36 8.91 -0.79
C LYS A 103 -1.39 7.81 -0.99
N LEU A 104 -2.36 7.74 -0.10
CA LEU A 104 -3.42 6.73 -0.14
C LEU A 104 -4.75 7.38 -0.46
N VAL A 105 -5.54 6.68 -1.26
CA VAL A 105 -6.94 6.95 -1.46
C VAL A 105 -7.71 5.80 -0.84
N ARG A 106 -8.60 6.11 0.08
CA ARG A 106 -9.32 5.13 0.88
C ARG A 106 -10.81 5.30 0.66
N THR A 107 -11.48 4.21 0.35
CA THR A 107 -12.94 4.21 0.20
C THR A 107 -13.52 3.31 1.28
N PHE A 108 -14.32 3.90 2.16
CA PHE A 108 -14.95 3.22 3.28
C PHE A 108 -16.45 3.09 2.99
N GLY A 109 -16.85 1.88 2.57
CA GLY A 109 -18.26 1.60 2.29
C GLY A 109 -18.88 2.57 1.28
N PRO A 110 -20.05 3.13 1.61
CA PRO A 110 -20.77 4.03 0.68
C PRO A 110 -20.27 5.47 0.70
N PHE A 111 -19.26 5.78 1.52
CA PHE A 111 -18.80 7.16 1.67
C PHE A 111 -17.86 7.55 0.52
N PRO A 112 -17.76 8.86 0.23
CA PRO A 112 -16.80 9.33 -0.77
C PRO A 112 -15.37 8.97 -0.39
N PRO A 113 -14.48 8.79 -1.37
CA PRO A 113 -13.08 8.49 -1.07
C PRO A 113 -12.38 9.61 -0.31
N ASP A 114 -11.50 9.21 0.59
CA ASP A 114 -10.60 10.13 1.30
C ASP A 114 -9.19 9.96 0.78
N THR A 115 -8.47 11.06 0.67
CA THR A 115 -7.06 11.07 0.28
C THR A 115 -6.23 11.57 1.45
N PHE A 116 -5.18 10.84 1.78
CA PHE A 116 -4.27 11.22 2.86
C PHE A 116 -2.88 10.66 2.62
N VAL A 117 -1.92 11.15 3.37
CA VAL A 117 -0.53 10.73 3.24
C VAL A 117 -0.10 10.05 4.53
N ILE A 118 0.52 8.89 4.38
CA ILE A 118 1.17 8.22 5.49
C ILE A 118 2.67 8.36 5.36
N THR A 119 3.36 8.36 6.49
CA THR A 119 4.80 8.55 6.54
C THR A 119 5.44 7.37 7.24
N ARG A 120 6.68 7.08 6.83
CA ARG A 120 7.43 5.99 7.44
C ARG A 120 7.71 6.32 8.91
N SER A 121 7.49 5.34 9.75
CA SER A 121 7.71 5.45 11.20
C SER A 121 8.86 4.53 11.59
N ASN A 122 9.78 5.05 12.36
CA ASN A 122 10.89 4.26 12.88
C ASN A 122 10.59 3.70 14.25
#